data_6905450fb9a0a26dec0c741cc91e5e79
#
_entry.id   6905450fb9a0a26dec0c741cc91e5e79
#
_cell.length_a   1.000
_cell.length_b   1.000
_cell.length_c   1.000
_cell.angle_alpha   90.00
_cell.angle_beta   90.00
_cell.angle_gamma   90.00
#
_symmetry.space_group_name_H-M   'P 1'
#
loop_
_entity.id
_entity.type
_entity.pdbx_description
1 polymer ?
#
loop_
_entity_poly.entity_id
_entity_poly.type
_entity_poly.pdbx_seq_one_letter_code
_entity_poly.pdbx_strand_id
1 'polypeptide(L)'
;MVRVKFDLKQFMRLLYNTQTYQREATSRELSDNSPYLFPGPILRRMTAEQAWDSCATLVVGADVDKFKSHRGTDYAKVMNIEFGKDASPETIKTQIENAISGMRQYAGKGGNPKNNAKKKKRMMRQETMNEEEDLTLSPPTRNGLVLARASELNQPERDQHFLRMFGQSDRQIADSSSEEGSIPQVLMLMNGEAQKVIGQDDSLVVKTAATQSTAEQQVESLYLSFFSRKPHTDELGNAVAALGSGLDMRDLTWVLFNTREFVFVE
;
A
#
# COMPACT_ATOMS: atom_id res chain seq x y z
N MET A 1 8.64 19.33 -23.53
CA MET A 1 8.55 18.05 -24.25
C MET A 1 9.39 18.07 -25.54
N VAL A 2 9.20 19.02 -26.49
CA VAL A 2 9.95 19.02 -27.77
C VAL A 2 11.48 19.05 -27.58
N ARG A 3 11.99 19.89 -26.68
CA ARG A 3 13.45 20.01 -26.40
C ARG A 3 14.07 18.69 -25.88
N VAL A 4 13.31 17.89 -25.16
CA VAL A 4 13.73 16.59 -24.63
C VAL A 4 13.31 15.42 -25.56
N LYS A 5 12.99 15.72 -26.82
CA LYS A 5 12.60 14.74 -27.85
C LYS A 5 11.52 13.76 -27.35
N PHE A 6 10.57 14.23 -26.57
CA PHE A 6 9.48 13.46 -25.97
C PHE A 6 9.93 12.38 -24.96
N ASP A 7 11.17 12.46 -24.46
CA ASP A 7 11.62 11.61 -23.35
C ASP A 7 10.87 12.03 -22.07
N LEU A 8 9.90 11.21 -21.66
CA LEU A 8 9.05 11.48 -20.51
C LEU A 8 9.86 11.50 -19.20
N LYS A 9 10.85 10.61 -19.04
CA LYS A 9 11.68 10.57 -17.83
C LYS A 9 12.50 11.84 -17.66
N GLN A 10 13.09 12.33 -18.77
CA GLN A 10 13.80 13.60 -18.75
C GLN A 10 12.88 14.79 -18.47
N PHE A 11 11.69 14.80 -19.06
CA PHE A 11 10.71 15.84 -18.80
C PHE A 11 10.27 15.86 -17.33
N MET A 12 9.98 14.70 -16.75
CA MET A 12 9.60 14.61 -15.32
C MET A 12 10.73 15.09 -14.42
N ARG A 13 11.98 14.72 -14.68
CA ARG A 13 13.14 15.25 -13.93
C ARG A 13 13.22 16.76 -13.97
N LEU A 14 13.02 17.37 -15.15
CA LEU A 14 13.00 18.82 -15.27
C LEU A 14 11.85 19.44 -14.50
N LEU A 15 10.65 18.84 -14.57
CA LEU A 15 9.46 19.32 -13.87
C LEU A 15 9.66 19.29 -12.36
N TYR A 16 10.11 18.16 -11.83
CA TYR A 16 10.32 17.99 -10.38
C TYR A 16 11.42 18.89 -9.81
N ASN A 17 12.39 19.31 -10.63
CA ASN A 17 13.43 20.23 -10.21
C ASN A 17 13.06 21.71 -10.41
N THR A 18 11.83 22.04 -10.78
CA THR A 18 11.39 23.43 -10.84
C THR A 18 11.14 24.00 -9.45
N GLN A 19 11.46 25.26 -9.22
CA GLN A 19 11.16 25.93 -7.95
C GLN A 19 9.65 25.90 -7.60
N THR A 20 8.80 25.88 -8.60
CA THR A 20 7.35 25.80 -8.40
C THR A 20 6.93 24.44 -7.82
N TYR A 21 7.52 23.35 -8.33
CA TYR A 21 7.22 22.01 -7.84
C TYR A 21 7.82 21.75 -6.44
N GLN A 22 8.96 22.36 -6.15
CA GLN A 22 9.70 22.21 -4.89
C GLN A 22 9.19 23.13 -3.76
N ARG A 23 8.07 23.83 -3.98
CA ARG A 23 7.47 24.66 -2.93
C ARG A 23 6.82 23.77 -1.88
N GLU A 24 7.03 24.15 -0.63
CA GLU A 24 6.35 23.55 0.50
C GLU A 24 4.86 23.90 0.47
N ALA A 25 4.03 22.98 0.90
CA ALA A 25 2.58 23.17 0.97
C ALA A 25 2.21 24.33 1.89
N THR A 26 1.21 25.07 1.47
CA THR A 26 0.74 26.22 2.25
C THR A 26 -0.36 25.79 3.22
N SER A 27 -0.17 26.14 4.50
CA SER A 27 -1.23 26.05 5.53
C SER A 27 -2.09 27.34 5.59
N ARG A 28 -1.83 28.31 4.71
CA ARG A 28 -2.55 29.58 4.70
C ARG A 28 -3.99 29.36 4.26
N GLU A 29 -4.93 29.76 5.11
CA GLU A 29 -6.33 29.82 4.73
C GLU A 29 -6.52 30.75 3.52
N LEU A 30 -7.14 30.21 2.48
CA LEU A 30 -7.51 30.99 1.31
C LEU A 30 -8.76 31.79 1.68
N SER A 31 -8.63 33.12 1.73
CA SER A 31 -9.84 33.95 1.85
C SER A 31 -10.62 33.92 0.53
N ASP A 32 -11.92 33.72 0.60
CA ASP A 32 -12.83 33.53 -0.56
C ASP A 32 -12.73 34.56 -1.67
N ASN A 33 -12.12 35.72 -1.42
CA ASN A 33 -12.01 36.83 -2.38
C ASN A 33 -10.58 37.21 -2.77
N SER A 34 -9.56 36.51 -2.34
CA SER A 34 -8.18 36.80 -2.73
C SER A 34 -7.71 35.92 -3.87
N PRO A 35 -6.99 36.47 -4.88
CA PRO A 35 -6.45 35.64 -5.94
C PRO A 35 -5.41 34.65 -5.36
N TYR A 36 -5.51 33.41 -5.74
CA TYR A 36 -4.53 32.40 -5.38
C TYR A 36 -3.28 32.53 -6.26
N LEU A 37 -2.26 33.19 -5.74
CA LEU A 37 -0.99 33.45 -6.46
C LEU A 37 0.01 32.29 -6.33
N PHE A 38 -0.44 31.10 -5.99
CA PHE A 38 0.33 29.88 -5.83
C PHE A 38 1.54 30.06 -4.88
N PRO A 39 1.32 30.35 -3.59
CA PRO A 39 2.40 30.36 -2.60
C PRO A 39 3.02 28.97 -2.42
N GLY A 40 2.26 27.91 -2.62
CA GLY A 40 2.62 26.50 -2.57
C GLY A 40 1.44 25.61 -2.91
N PRO A 41 1.60 24.29 -2.97
CA PRO A 41 0.50 23.35 -3.10
C PRO A 41 -0.49 23.50 -1.93
N ILE A 42 -1.74 23.12 -2.15
CA ILE A 42 -2.73 23.03 -1.08
C ILE A 42 -2.67 21.62 -0.51
N LEU A 43 -2.51 21.51 0.81
CA LEU A 43 -2.57 20.22 1.50
C LEU A 43 -3.94 19.58 1.26
N ARG A 44 -3.91 18.36 0.79
CA ARG A 44 -5.09 17.51 0.67
C ARG A 44 -4.90 16.22 1.44
N ARG A 45 -5.99 15.70 1.96
CA ARG A 45 -5.94 14.41 2.63
C ARG A 45 -5.67 13.30 1.62
N MET A 46 -4.89 12.30 2.01
CA MET A 46 -4.73 11.07 1.24
C MET A 46 -6.07 10.37 1.05
N THR A 47 -6.27 9.76 -0.12
CA THR A 47 -7.35 8.79 -0.30
C THR A 47 -7.07 7.54 0.54
N ALA A 48 -8.11 6.73 0.78
CA ALA A 48 -7.96 5.47 1.51
C ALA A 48 -6.91 4.56 0.88
N GLU A 49 -6.88 4.52 -0.46
CA GLU A 49 -5.93 3.72 -1.24
C GLU A 49 -4.49 4.24 -1.09
N GLN A 50 -4.30 5.56 -1.16
CA GLN A 50 -2.98 6.17 -0.97
C GLN A 50 -2.43 5.91 0.43
N ALA A 51 -3.26 6.10 1.46
CA ALA A 51 -2.87 5.83 2.84
C ALA A 51 -2.55 4.35 3.07
N TRP A 52 -3.35 3.44 2.52
CA TRP A 52 -3.09 2.00 2.59
C TRP A 52 -1.79 1.60 1.87
N ASP A 53 -1.59 2.09 0.66
CA ASP A 53 -0.40 1.79 -0.15
C ASP A 53 0.87 2.31 0.53
N SER A 54 0.80 3.46 1.20
CA SER A 54 1.89 3.97 2.04
C SER A 54 2.18 3.03 3.21
N CYS A 55 1.14 2.57 3.93
CA CYS A 55 1.28 1.60 5.02
C CYS A 55 1.94 0.30 4.53
N ALA A 56 1.44 -0.27 3.44
CA ALA A 56 1.99 -1.50 2.88
C ALA A 56 3.46 -1.33 2.45
N THR A 57 3.80 -0.17 1.87
CA THR A 57 5.18 0.14 1.47
C THR A 57 6.12 0.28 2.68
N LEU A 58 5.68 0.89 3.78
CA LEU A 58 6.47 0.98 5.01
C LEU A 58 6.81 -0.41 5.59
N VAL A 59 5.91 -1.38 5.41
CA VAL A 59 6.08 -2.74 5.96
C VAL A 59 6.91 -3.64 5.07
N VAL A 60 6.67 -3.66 3.76
CA VAL A 60 7.29 -4.62 2.82
C VAL A 60 8.18 -3.97 1.76
N GLY A 61 8.20 -2.65 1.68
CA GLY A 61 9.03 -1.89 0.74
C GLY A 61 8.57 -2.00 -0.71
N ALA A 62 9.53 -1.89 -1.63
CA ALA A 62 9.28 -1.95 -3.07
C ALA A 62 8.73 -3.30 -3.54
N ASP A 63 8.84 -4.35 -2.75
CA ASP A 63 8.29 -5.67 -3.10
C ASP A 63 6.76 -5.67 -3.14
N VAL A 64 6.10 -4.67 -2.55
CA VAL A 64 4.64 -4.52 -2.61
C VAL A 64 4.12 -4.52 -4.05
N ASP A 65 4.88 -4.02 -5.00
CA ASP A 65 4.49 -3.97 -6.41
C ASP A 65 4.55 -5.34 -7.12
N LYS A 66 5.28 -6.29 -6.53
CA LYS A 66 5.39 -7.68 -7.03
C LYS A 66 4.23 -8.55 -6.55
N PHE A 67 3.52 -8.13 -5.51
CA PHE A 67 2.40 -8.88 -4.96
C PHE A 67 1.16 -8.68 -5.80
N LYS A 68 0.68 -9.77 -6.40
CA LYS A 68 -0.53 -9.76 -7.23
C LYS A 68 -1.63 -10.59 -6.57
N SER A 69 -2.86 -10.10 -6.70
CA SER A 69 -4.00 -10.86 -6.26
C SER A 69 -4.21 -12.08 -7.17
N HIS A 70 -4.59 -13.22 -6.59
CA HIS A 70 -4.94 -14.40 -7.38
C HIS A 70 -6.10 -14.15 -8.36
N ARG A 71 -6.89 -13.09 -8.16
CA ARG A 71 -8.02 -12.75 -9.03
C ARG A 71 -7.59 -12.34 -10.44
N GLY A 72 -6.49 -11.61 -10.58
CA GLY A 72 -5.96 -11.25 -11.89
C GLY A 72 -5.53 -12.48 -12.68
N THR A 73 -4.83 -13.39 -12.03
CA THR A 73 -4.40 -14.66 -12.63
C THR A 73 -5.58 -15.59 -12.91
N ASP A 74 -6.57 -15.65 -12.03
CA ASP A 74 -7.76 -16.46 -12.21
C ASP A 74 -8.63 -15.92 -13.35
N TYR A 75 -8.79 -14.60 -13.46
CA TYR A 75 -9.47 -13.98 -14.58
C TYR A 75 -8.74 -14.25 -15.90
N ALA A 76 -7.41 -14.12 -15.92
CA ALA A 76 -6.60 -14.42 -17.10
C ALA A 76 -6.71 -15.90 -17.50
N LYS A 77 -6.73 -16.82 -16.55
CA LYS A 77 -6.96 -18.26 -16.82
C LYS A 77 -8.30 -18.52 -17.51
N VAL A 78 -9.36 -17.81 -17.12
CA VAL A 78 -10.67 -17.94 -17.76
C VAL A 78 -10.70 -17.30 -19.14
N MET A 79 -10.12 -16.10 -19.26
CA MET A 79 -10.12 -15.35 -20.52
C MET A 79 -9.18 -15.95 -21.58
N ASN A 80 -8.14 -16.67 -21.15
CA ASN A 80 -7.17 -17.32 -22.05
C ASN A 80 -7.48 -18.79 -22.29
N ILE A 81 -8.70 -19.28 -21.99
CA ILE A 81 -9.11 -20.63 -22.38
C ILE A 81 -9.21 -20.68 -23.90
N GLU A 82 -8.30 -21.40 -24.52
CA GLU A 82 -8.36 -21.68 -25.95
C GLU A 82 -9.36 -22.81 -26.21
N PHE A 83 -10.41 -22.48 -26.94
CA PHE A 83 -11.35 -23.47 -27.39
C PHE A 83 -10.94 -24.00 -28.79
N GLY A 84 -10.75 -25.30 -28.88
CA GLY A 84 -10.51 -25.91 -30.19
C GLY A 84 -11.67 -25.60 -31.15
N LYS A 85 -11.37 -25.44 -32.46
CA LYS A 85 -12.40 -25.09 -33.48
C LYS A 85 -13.56 -26.08 -33.52
N ASP A 86 -13.32 -27.31 -33.07
CA ASP A 86 -14.30 -28.40 -33.07
C ASP A 86 -14.78 -28.77 -31.65
N ALA A 87 -14.58 -27.86 -30.66
CA ALA A 87 -15.00 -28.13 -29.30
C ALA A 87 -16.52 -28.18 -29.20
N SER A 88 -17.07 -29.26 -28.63
CA SER A 88 -18.48 -29.35 -28.37
C SER A 88 -18.96 -28.37 -27.31
N PRO A 89 -20.21 -27.91 -27.33
CA PRO A 89 -20.72 -27.01 -26.28
C PRO A 89 -20.59 -27.56 -24.88
N GLU A 90 -20.66 -28.87 -24.70
CA GLU A 90 -20.49 -29.54 -23.41
C GLU A 90 -19.02 -29.47 -22.92
N THR A 91 -18.06 -29.63 -23.83
CA THR A 91 -16.62 -29.49 -23.50
C THR A 91 -16.28 -28.07 -23.08
N ILE A 92 -16.81 -27.08 -23.81
CA ILE A 92 -16.65 -25.65 -23.50
C ILE A 92 -17.22 -25.35 -22.10
N LYS A 93 -18.44 -25.80 -21.82
CA LYS A 93 -19.09 -25.66 -20.53
C LYS A 93 -18.25 -26.26 -19.39
N THR A 94 -17.79 -27.49 -19.59
CA THR A 94 -16.96 -28.18 -18.57
C THR A 94 -15.63 -27.47 -18.29
N GLN A 95 -14.98 -26.95 -19.32
CA GLN A 95 -13.74 -26.19 -19.17
C GLN A 95 -13.96 -24.89 -18.39
N ILE A 96 -15.03 -24.16 -18.70
CA ILE A 96 -15.42 -22.94 -17.98
C ILE A 96 -15.80 -23.26 -16.53
N GLU A 97 -16.61 -24.29 -16.29
CA GLU A 97 -17.01 -24.71 -14.95
C GLU A 97 -15.81 -25.15 -14.09
N ASN A 98 -14.84 -25.86 -14.68
CA ASN A 98 -13.60 -26.24 -14.00
C ASN A 98 -12.75 -25.02 -13.65
N ALA A 99 -12.61 -24.06 -14.54
CA ALA A 99 -11.91 -22.82 -14.30
C ALA A 99 -12.58 -21.99 -13.17
N ILE A 100 -13.91 -21.86 -13.20
CA ILE A 100 -14.70 -21.14 -12.18
C ILE A 100 -14.69 -21.89 -10.83
N SER A 101 -14.74 -23.23 -10.83
CA SER A 101 -14.71 -24.02 -9.58
C SER A 101 -13.36 -23.90 -8.87
N GLY A 102 -12.27 -23.81 -9.63
CA GLY A 102 -10.95 -23.45 -9.09
C GLY A 102 -10.97 -22.11 -8.35
N MET A 103 -11.60 -21.08 -8.93
CA MET A 103 -11.76 -19.77 -8.30
C MET A 103 -12.56 -19.81 -7.00
N ARG A 104 -13.66 -20.57 -6.94
CA ARG A 104 -14.52 -20.67 -5.75
C ARG A 104 -13.85 -21.36 -4.57
N GLN A 105 -12.90 -22.26 -4.80
CA GLN A 105 -12.15 -22.89 -3.73
C GLN A 105 -11.24 -21.90 -2.96
N TYR A 106 -10.79 -20.83 -3.60
CA TYR A 106 -9.98 -19.79 -2.97
C TYR A 106 -10.81 -18.71 -2.27
N ALA A 107 -12.02 -18.43 -2.76
CA ALA A 107 -12.91 -17.40 -2.18
C ALA A 107 -13.62 -17.85 -0.87
N GLY A 108 -13.64 -19.14 -0.56
CA GLY A 108 -14.46 -19.72 0.51
C GLY A 108 -13.73 -20.22 1.76
N LYS A 109 -12.41 -20.09 1.87
CA LYS A 109 -11.65 -20.66 3.01
C LYS A 109 -10.81 -19.62 3.74
N GLY A 110 -11.47 -18.79 4.53
CA GLY A 110 -10.93 -18.34 5.81
C GLY A 110 -10.90 -19.53 6.78
N GLY A 111 -10.14 -20.58 6.50
CA GLY A 111 -10.12 -21.85 7.22
C GLY A 111 -8.70 -22.21 7.62
N ASN A 112 -8.53 -22.37 8.91
CA ASN A 112 -7.46 -22.95 9.75
C ASN A 112 -6.17 -23.43 9.03
N PRO A 113 -5.00 -22.79 9.28
CA PRO A 113 -3.77 -23.00 8.51
C PRO A 113 -3.08 -24.36 8.70
N LYS A 114 -3.53 -25.19 9.63
CA LYS A 114 -2.81 -26.45 9.99
C LYS A 114 -2.98 -27.62 9.00
N ASN A 115 -3.99 -27.61 8.14
CA ASN A 115 -4.25 -28.73 7.21
C ASN A 115 -3.76 -28.50 5.77
N ASN A 116 -3.32 -27.31 5.41
CA ASN A 116 -2.92 -26.99 4.04
C ASN A 116 -1.43 -27.26 3.73
N ALA A 117 -0.57 -27.38 4.72
CA ALA A 117 0.87 -27.56 4.52
C ALA A 117 1.24 -28.87 3.82
N LYS A 118 0.53 -29.98 4.10
CA LYS A 118 0.79 -31.27 3.48
C LYS A 118 0.28 -31.38 2.02
N LYS A 119 -0.81 -30.71 1.70
CA LYS A 119 -1.38 -30.70 0.35
C LYS A 119 -0.58 -29.79 -0.62
N LYS A 120 -0.07 -28.67 -0.10
CA LYS A 120 0.78 -27.74 -0.84
C LYS A 120 2.12 -28.33 -1.27
N LYS A 121 2.73 -29.18 -0.42
CA LYS A 121 4.01 -29.85 -0.71
C LYS A 121 3.89 -30.92 -1.81
N ARG A 122 2.70 -31.46 -2.03
CA ARG A 122 2.46 -32.51 -3.05
C ARG A 122 2.12 -31.88 -4.42
N MET A 123 1.48 -30.70 -4.45
CA MET A 123 1.22 -29.94 -5.69
C MET A 123 2.48 -29.25 -6.23
N MET A 124 3.34 -28.69 -5.35
CA MET A 124 4.61 -28.06 -5.77
C MET A 124 5.59 -29.01 -6.46
N ARG A 125 5.42 -30.33 -6.34
CA ARG A 125 6.32 -31.34 -6.93
C ARG A 125 5.91 -31.74 -8.36
N GLN A 126 4.75 -31.30 -8.83
CA GLN A 126 4.21 -31.65 -10.15
C GLN A 126 4.19 -30.48 -11.14
N GLU A 127 4.45 -29.24 -10.66
CA GLU A 127 4.44 -28.02 -11.49
C GLU A 127 5.82 -27.53 -11.96
N THR A 128 6.88 -28.31 -11.73
CA THR A 128 8.26 -27.90 -12.07
C THR A 128 8.69 -28.21 -13.50
N MET A 129 7.81 -28.13 -14.47
CA MET A 129 8.21 -28.38 -15.86
C MET A 129 7.52 -27.50 -16.93
N ASN A 130 7.16 -26.27 -16.65
CA ASN A 130 6.90 -25.26 -17.68
C ASN A 130 7.07 -23.87 -17.05
N GLU A 131 8.30 -23.42 -17.01
CA GLU A 131 8.69 -22.12 -16.47
C GLU A 131 8.86 -21.11 -17.60
N GLU A 132 7.86 -20.29 -17.83
CA GLU A 132 8.09 -18.84 -17.89
C GLU A 132 7.81 -18.35 -16.45
N GLU A 133 8.85 -17.89 -15.76
CA GLU A 133 8.78 -17.37 -14.39
C GLU A 133 7.85 -16.16 -14.35
N ASP A 134 6.59 -16.40 -14.04
CA ASP A 134 5.69 -15.36 -13.58
C ASP A 134 6.18 -14.91 -12.19
N LEU A 135 6.98 -13.84 -12.17
CA LEU A 135 7.56 -13.22 -10.97
C LEU A 135 6.53 -12.65 -9.99
N THR A 136 5.29 -13.09 -10.07
CA THR A 136 4.23 -12.66 -9.17
C THR A 136 4.33 -13.41 -7.84
N LEU A 137 4.67 -12.67 -6.79
CA LEU A 137 4.72 -13.18 -5.42
C LEU A 137 3.34 -13.11 -4.79
N SER A 138 2.97 -14.14 -4.03
CA SER A 138 1.78 -14.07 -3.18
C SER A 138 2.00 -13.05 -2.07
N PRO A 139 1.04 -12.13 -1.83
CA PRO A 139 1.19 -11.12 -0.80
C PRO A 139 1.32 -11.75 0.60
N PRO A 140 2.22 -11.23 1.45
CA PRO A 140 2.32 -11.67 2.82
C PRO A 140 1.08 -11.24 3.62
N THR A 141 0.67 -12.08 4.56
CA THR A 141 -0.42 -11.77 5.48
C THR A 141 0.12 -11.56 6.88
N ARG A 142 -0.13 -10.41 7.49
CA ARG A 142 0.27 -10.08 8.86
C ARG A 142 -0.93 -9.59 9.64
N ASN A 143 -1.13 -10.10 10.84
CA ASN A 143 -2.28 -9.76 11.70
C ASN A 143 -3.64 -9.79 10.97
N GLY A 144 -3.79 -10.68 10.01
CA GLY A 144 -5.02 -10.78 9.21
C GLY A 144 -5.13 -9.78 8.05
N LEU A 145 -4.14 -8.89 7.87
CA LEU A 145 -4.04 -7.98 6.74
C LEU A 145 -3.20 -8.59 5.62
N VAL A 146 -3.71 -8.55 4.42
CA VAL A 146 -3.00 -8.93 3.19
C VAL A 146 -2.25 -7.72 2.68
N LEU A 147 -0.91 -7.77 2.73
CA LEU A 147 -0.04 -6.64 2.38
C LEU A 147 0.22 -6.59 0.87
N ALA A 148 -0.74 -6.08 0.14
CA ALA A 148 -0.64 -5.80 -1.29
C ALA A 148 -1.18 -4.39 -1.57
N ARG A 149 -0.95 -3.87 -2.77
CA ARG A 149 -1.55 -2.59 -3.19
C ARG A 149 -3.07 -2.63 -3.08
N ALA A 150 -3.68 -1.50 -2.78
CA ALA A 150 -5.13 -1.38 -2.68
C ALA A 150 -5.85 -1.88 -3.95
N SER A 151 -5.23 -1.71 -5.12
CA SER A 151 -5.75 -2.21 -6.40
C SER A 151 -5.82 -3.74 -6.49
N GLU A 152 -4.99 -4.45 -5.72
CA GLU A 152 -4.91 -5.90 -5.69
C GLU A 152 -5.83 -6.52 -4.63
N LEU A 153 -6.37 -5.71 -3.73
CA LEU A 153 -7.29 -6.15 -2.68
C LEU A 153 -8.73 -6.22 -3.17
N ASN A 154 -9.57 -6.84 -2.36
CA ASN A 154 -11.00 -6.90 -2.63
C ASN A 154 -11.63 -5.50 -2.62
N GLN A 155 -12.55 -5.24 -3.52
CA GLN A 155 -13.31 -4.00 -3.56
C GLN A 155 -14.81 -4.31 -3.70
N PRO A 156 -15.61 -3.97 -2.68
CA PRO A 156 -15.20 -3.37 -1.41
C PRO A 156 -14.53 -4.39 -0.46
N GLU A 157 -13.65 -3.91 0.40
CA GLU A 157 -13.13 -4.68 1.53
C GLU A 157 -14.17 -4.77 2.66
N ARG A 158 -13.89 -5.63 3.67
CA ARG A 158 -14.73 -5.81 4.85
C ARG A 158 -14.88 -4.48 5.62
N ASP A 159 -16.02 -4.25 6.26
CA ASP A 159 -16.34 -2.99 6.95
C ASP A 159 -15.30 -2.55 7.98
N GLN A 160 -14.60 -3.48 8.61
CA GLN A 160 -13.55 -3.20 9.60
C GLN A 160 -12.15 -3.06 8.97
N HIS A 161 -12.00 -3.26 7.66
CA HIS A 161 -10.71 -3.10 6.98
C HIS A 161 -10.34 -1.63 6.88
N PHE A 162 -9.03 -1.33 6.95
CA PHE A 162 -8.50 0.03 6.88
C PHE A 162 -9.06 0.82 5.68
N LEU A 163 -9.04 0.23 4.49
CA LEU A 163 -9.56 0.87 3.28
C LEU A 163 -11.02 1.31 3.43
N ARG A 164 -11.89 0.40 3.91
CA ARG A 164 -13.32 0.70 4.07
C ARG A 164 -13.56 1.79 5.09
N MET A 165 -12.87 1.75 6.22
CA MET A 165 -12.97 2.75 7.29
C MET A 165 -12.44 4.12 6.87
N PHE A 166 -11.45 4.17 5.98
CA PHE A 166 -10.89 5.42 5.46
C PHE A 166 -11.66 6.01 4.28
N GLY A 167 -12.79 5.42 3.88
CA GLY A 167 -13.66 5.96 2.83
C GLY A 167 -13.32 5.45 1.44
N GLN A 168 -12.86 4.19 1.33
CA GLN A 168 -12.71 3.54 0.03
C GLN A 168 -14.03 3.61 -0.74
N SER A 169 -13.97 4.07 -1.97
CA SER A 169 -15.13 4.08 -2.86
C SER A 169 -15.60 2.67 -3.19
N ASP A 170 -16.90 2.46 -3.24
CA ASP A 170 -17.48 1.23 -3.73
C ASP A 170 -17.72 1.34 -5.25
N ARG A 171 -17.07 0.47 -6.02
CA ARG A 171 -17.25 0.45 -7.49
C ARG A 171 -18.65 0.00 -7.93
N GLN A 172 -19.37 -0.68 -7.06
CA GLN A 172 -20.72 -1.19 -7.37
C GLN A 172 -21.81 -0.14 -7.09
N ILE A 173 -21.57 0.69 -6.10
CA ILE A 173 -22.42 1.83 -5.77
C ILE A 173 -21.57 3.06 -6.14
N ALA A 174 -22.00 3.89 -7.08
CA ALA A 174 -21.27 5.09 -7.48
C ALA A 174 -21.15 6.11 -6.32
N ASP A 175 -20.55 5.64 -5.23
CA ASP A 175 -20.32 6.40 -4.00
C ASP A 175 -18.91 6.99 -4.07
N SER A 176 -18.84 8.31 -3.93
CA SER A 176 -17.56 9.02 -3.94
C SER A 176 -16.77 8.67 -2.68
N SER A 177 -15.45 8.60 -2.79
CA SER A 177 -14.57 8.50 -1.63
C SER A 177 -14.83 9.68 -0.70
N SER A 178 -15.07 9.40 0.59
CA SER A 178 -15.22 10.47 1.58
C SER A 178 -13.85 11.02 1.96
N GLU A 179 -13.65 12.31 1.75
CA GLU A 179 -12.44 13.04 2.17
C GLU A 179 -12.58 13.60 3.60
N GLU A 180 -13.77 13.54 4.18
CA GLU A 180 -14.00 14.03 5.52
C GLU A 180 -13.37 13.14 6.58
N GLY A 181 -12.68 13.77 7.54
CA GLY A 181 -12.10 13.06 8.68
C GLY A 181 -13.17 12.66 9.70
N SER A 182 -13.09 11.45 10.22
CA SER A 182 -14.00 10.96 11.25
C SER A 182 -13.26 10.44 12.49
N ILE A 183 -13.91 10.48 13.64
CA ILE A 183 -13.35 9.94 14.90
C ILE A 183 -12.94 8.47 14.75
N PRO A 184 -13.75 7.57 14.13
CA PRO A 184 -13.36 6.19 13.92
C PRO A 184 -12.07 6.03 13.12
N GLN A 185 -11.80 6.90 12.15
CA GLN A 185 -10.56 6.87 11.37
C GLN A 185 -9.34 7.22 12.22
N VAL A 186 -9.45 8.24 13.08
CA VAL A 186 -8.39 8.59 14.04
C VAL A 186 -8.09 7.43 14.98
N LEU A 187 -9.14 6.83 15.55
CA LEU A 187 -8.98 5.67 16.43
C LEU A 187 -8.34 4.48 15.71
N MET A 188 -8.62 4.29 14.42
CA MET A 188 -8.02 3.24 13.61
C MET A 188 -6.53 3.51 13.33
N LEU A 189 -6.11 4.76 13.11
CA LEU A 189 -4.69 5.11 13.01
C LEU A 189 -3.97 4.82 14.32
N MET A 190 -4.57 5.18 15.44
CA MET A 190 -3.95 5.01 16.77
C MET A 190 -3.85 3.55 17.22
N ASN A 191 -4.85 2.71 16.91
CA ASN A 191 -5.00 1.37 17.50
C ASN A 191 -5.31 0.27 16.50
N GLY A 192 -5.40 0.60 15.20
CA GLY A 192 -5.77 -0.34 14.15
C GLY A 192 -4.70 -1.38 13.81
N GLU A 193 -5.07 -2.37 13.02
CA GLU A 193 -4.15 -3.44 12.60
C GLU A 193 -3.01 -2.92 11.72
N ALA A 194 -3.24 -1.88 10.91
CA ALA A 194 -2.20 -1.26 10.09
C ALA A 194 -1.06 -0.71 10.96
N GLN A 195 -1.40 0.05 12.01
CA GLN A 195 -0.41 0.58 12.97
C GLN A 195 0.38 -0.55 13.63
N LYS A 196 -0.30 -1.61 14.09
CA LYS A 196 0.36 -2.76 14.72
C LYS A 196 1.35 -3.45 13.79
N VAL A 197 1.01 -3.55 12.50
CA VAL A 197 1.89 -4.19 11.50
C VAL A 197 3.09 -3.31 11.16
N ILE A 198 2.90 -1.99 11.06
CA ILE A 198 3.99 -1.03 10.78
C ILE A 198 5.00 -1.03 11.93
N GLY A 199 4.54 -1.07 13.18
CA GLY A 199 5.38 -1.06 14.38
C GLY A 199 6.06 -2.41 14.71
N GLN A 200 5.88 -3.48 13.92
CA GLN A 200 6.55 -4.75 14.18
C GLN A 200 8.05 -4.69 13.86
N ASP A 201 8.86 -5.44 14.63
CA ASP A 201 10.32 -5.50 14.42
C ASP A 201 10.73 -6.03 13.04
N ASP A 202 9.87 -6.80 12.41
CA ASP A 202 10.09 -7.36 11.08
C ASP A 202 9.56 -6.47 9.95
N SER A 203 8.93 -5.35 10.28
CA SER A 203 8.57 -4.29 9.34
C SER A 203 9.82 -3.66 8.72
N LEU A 204 9.80 -3.38 7.44
CA LEU A 204 10.98 -2.85 6.75
C LEU A 204 11.43 -1.51 7.32
N VAL A 205 10.50 -0.63 7.64
CA VAL A 205 10.79 0.70 8.17
C VAL A 205 11.53 0.60 9.52
N VAL A 206 11.08 -0.27 10.43
CA VAL A 206 11.72 -0.48 11.73
C VAL A 206 13.09 -1.13 11.57
N LYS A 207 13.19 -2.17 10.73
CA LYS A 207 14.47 -2.83 10.42
C LYS A 207 15.49 -1.84 9.84
N THR A 208 15.08 -1.04 8.86
CA THR A 208 15.98 -0.08 8.22
C THR A 208 16.47 0.97 9.22
N ALA A 209 15.60 1.47 10.08
CA ALA A 209 16.00 2.39 11.15
C ALA A 209 16.95 1.70 12.13
N ALA A 210 16.66 0.48 12.58
CA ALA A 210 17.49 -0.26 13.53
C ALA A 210 18.90 -0.60 13.00
N THR A 211 19.12 -0.62 11.68
CA THR A 211 20.46 -0.84 11.11
C THR A 211 21.36 0.39 11.19
N GLN A 212 20.83 1.57 11.51
CA GLN A 212 21.61 2.79 11.60
C GLN A 212 22.44 2.85 12.89
N SER A 213 23.62 3.45 12.80
CA SER A 213 24.64 3.40 13.87
C SER A 213 24.36 4.37 15.02
N THR A 214 23.69 5.49 14.76
CA THR A 214 23.40 6.52 15.77
C THR A 214 21.92 6.82 15.87
N ALA A 215 21.47 7.33 17.03
CA ALA A 215 20.08 7.70 17.25
C ALA A 215 19.60 8.76 16.25
N GLU A 216 20.46 9.72 15.90
CA GLU A 216 20.14 10.75 14.92
C GLU A 216 19.89 10.14 13.53
N GLN A 217 20.72 9.19 13.10
CA GLN A 217 20.56 8.49 11.83
C GLN A 217 19.30 7.59 11.83
N GLN A 218 18.98 6.99 12.96
CA GLN A 218 17.76 6.21 13.13
C GLN A 218 16.51 7.07 12.95
N VAL A 219 16.47 8.23 13.61
CA VAL A 219 15.40 9.23 13.48
C VAL A 219 15.32 9.74 12.05
N GLU A 220 16.45 10.12 11.45
CA GLU A 220 16.50 10.61 10.06
C GLU A 220 15.96 9.55 9.07
N SER A 221 16.29 8.28 9.27
CA SER A 221 15.79 7.17 8.47
C SER A 221 14.26 7.02 8.56
N LEU A 222 13.68 7.18 9.76
CA LEU A 222 12.23 7.15 9.94
C LEU A 222 11.57 8.34 9.23
N TYR A 223 12.07 9.58 9.43
CA TYR A 223 11.49 10.76 8.78
C TYR A 223 11.53 10.66 7.26
N LEU A 224 12.65 10.20 6.71
CA LEU A 224 12.75 9.95 5.26
C LEU A 224 11.75 8.90 4.77
N SER A 225 11.49 7.88 5.57
CA SER A 225 10.55 6.81 5.20
C SER A 225 9.09 7.26 5.28
N PHE A 226 8.72 8.06 6.28
CA PHE A 226 7.35 8.51 6.50
C PHE A 226 6.99 9.74 5.69
N PHE A 227 7.90 10.72 5.61
CA PHE A 227 7.62 12.07 5.11
C PHE A 227 8.48 12.46 3.90
N SER A 228 9.41 11.59 3.47
CA SER A 228 10.35 11.88 2.36
C SER A 228 11.21 13.13 2.57
N ARG A 229 11.32 13.61 3.81
CA ARG A 229 12.16 14.74 4.23
C ARG A 229 13.00 14.40 5.46
N LYS A 230 14.04 15.18 5.69
CA LYS A 230 14.79 15.12 6.95
C LYS A 230 14.01 15.82 8.07
N PRO A 231 14.21 15.40 9.34
CA PRO A 231 13.65 16.11 10.50
C PRO A 231 14.25 17.51 10.61
N HIS A 232 13.46 18.46 11.05
CA HIS A 232 13.96 19.76 11.48
C HIS A 232 14.80 19.61 12.76
N THR A 233 15.60 20.62 13.08
CA THR A 233 16.52 20.56 14.25
C THR A 233 15.78 20.25 15.55
N ASP A 234 14.62 20.85 15.76
CA ASP A 234 13.80 20.65 16.97
C ASP A 234 13.16 19.26 16.99
N GLU A 235 12.69 18.77 15.85
CA GLU A 235 12.12 17.42 15.69
C GLU A 235 13.20 16.36 15.99
N LEU A 236 14.39 16.53 15.42
CA LEU A 236 15.51 15.63 15.65
C LEU A 236 15.90 15.60 17.13
N GLY A 237 16.07 16.78 17.73
CA GLY A 237 16.42 16.88 19.15
C GLY A 237 15.39 16.22 20.07
N ASN A 238 14.11 16.47 19.85
CA ASN A 238 13.01 15.86 20.61
C ASN A 238 12.95 14.35 20.44
N ALA A 239 13.08 13.85 19.21
CA ALA A 239 13.02 12.41 18.93
C ALA A 239 14.23 11.66 19.54
N VAL A 240 15.44 12.21 19.43
CA VAL A 240 16.65 11.63 20.05
C VAL A 240 16.55 11.63 21.57
N ALA A 241 16.06 12.73 22.17
CA ALA A 241 15.82 12.79 23.62
C ALA A 241 14.79 11.76 24.08
N ALA A 242 13.73 11.55 23.30
CA ALA A 242 12.69 10.54 23.56
C ALA A 242 13.29 9.13 23.57
N LEU A 243 14.11 8.77 22.57
CA LEU A 243 14.81 7.48 22.53
C LEU A 243 15.78 7.32 23.73
N GLY A 244 16.48 8.39 24.11
CA GLY A 244 17.35 8.40 25.30
C GLY A 244 16.59 8.27 26.63
N SER A 245 15.29 8.59 26.66
CA SER A 245 14.42 8.45 27.85
C SER A 245 13.76 7.08 27.99
N GLY A 246 13.99 6.18 27.03
CA GLY A 246 13.49 4.80 27.08
C GLY A 246 12.33 4.48 26.14
N LEU A 247 11.93 5.42 25.27
CA LEU A 247 11.06 5.07 24.14
C LEU A 247 11.86 4.24 23.13
N ASP A 248 11.16 3.34 22.45
CA ASP A 248 11.76 2.51 21.42
C ASP A 248 11.41 3.00 19.98
N MET A 249 11.95 2.33 18.97
CA MET A 249 11.67 2.65 17.57
C MET A 249 10.19 2.46 17.20
N ARG A 250 9.48 1.58 17.89
CA ARG A 250 8.05 1.31 17.63
C ARG A 250 7.22 2.48 18.12
N ASP A 251 7.57 3.04 19.28
CA ASP A 251 6.91 4.21 19.85
C ASP A 251 7.08 5.41 18.90
N LEU A 252 8.30 5.64 18.41
CA LEU A 252 8.56 6.72 17.48
C LEU A 252 7.83 6.49 16.14
N THR A 253 7.81 5.26 15.63
CA THR A 253 7.04 4.87 14.45
C THR A 253 5.54 5.14 14.65
N TRP A 254 5.00 4.82 15.84
CA TRP A 254 3.62 5.11 16.18
C TRP A 254 3.34 6.62 16.19
N VAL A 255 4.23 7.43 16.77
CA VAL A 255 4.10 8.88 16.77
C VAL A 255 4.05 9.43 15.36
N LEU A 256 5.02 9.06 14.49
CA LEU A 256 5.10 9.55 13.13
C LEU A 256 3.88 9.15 12.29
N PHE A 257 3.42 7.89 12.44
CA PHE A 257 2.22 7.40 11.76
C PHE A 257 0.94 8.17 12.12
N ASN A 258 0.87 8.69 13.35
CA ASN A 258 -0.29 9.44 13.86
C ASN A 258 -0.18 10.96 13.66
N THR A 259 0.88 11.45 13.01
CA THR A 259 0.98 12.88 12.68
C THR A 259 0.03 13.27 11.54
N ARG A 260 -0.36 14.53 11.51
CA ARG A 260 -1.13 15.07 10.39
C ARG A 260 -0.36 14.97 9.07
N GLU A 261 0.94 15.18 9.12
CA GLU A 261 1.83 15.13 7.95
C GLU A 261 1.78 13.78 7.22
N PHE A 262 1.60 12.67 7.95
CA PHE A 262 1.45 11.35 7.31
C PHE A 262 0.15 11.21 6.52
N VAL A 263 -0.92 11.85 6.97
CA VAL A 263 -2.27 11.69 6.37
C VAL A 263 -2.53 12.68 5.24
N PHE A 264 -1.75 13.74 5.15
CA PHE A 264 -1.89 14.77 4.13
C PHE A 264 -0.77 14.69 3.10
N VAL A 265 -1.11 14.98 1.86
CA VAL A 265 -0.17 15.05 0.73
C VAL A 265 -0.17 16.44 0.11
N GLU A 266 1.00 16.80 -0.39
CA GLU A 266 1.26 18.04 -1.12
C GLU A 266 0.94 17.92 -2.61
#